data_364120b94d9e8b492db5bc327575552b
#
_entry.id   364120b94d9e8b492db5bc327575552b
#
_cell.length_a   1.000
_cell.length_b   1.000
_cell.length_c   1.000
_cell.angle_alpha   90.00
_cell.angle_beta   90.00
_cell.angle_gamma   90.00
#
_symmetry.space_group_name_H-M   'P 1'
#
loop_
_entity.id
_entity.type
_entity.pdbx_description
1 polymer ?
#
loop_
_entity_poly.entity_id
_entity_poly.type
_entity_poly.pdbx_seq_one_letter_code
_entity_poly.pdbx_strand_id
1 'polypeptide(L)'
;MLAWVTGACGPCGFQPESGVKVVVPAMPTTLDWSHSDPESWANYPVMLATQKGLTLLGADHSVRPGLAERWERSRDEQGREVYVFHLRGDVRWSDGSPLVARDFVVGWRRALRGRERGEMADLEGASEVLALQDRMAPEADIRAALERVGVEAVDARTLRVTLAHPRSYFLARIANVYIFYPAPSADLEGRSDEEVRDYFDRPRDGRPLALGPYRVESWDRAGERVRLVYNPRSAFPPPMAPGEVPVPVITLMKSEIGPALYERGRVDFVFVDSAAALRVKRPEDLQREPLLSTYYLAFNTERAPLDRPEVRRALSRALDREALMVGLLPAARPSHVLLPPELPGAASAEEALRLPHYEPERAKAELAPVAGLERPLRLVYRSGDNFVPEVAIAERVAAQLARVGVKVELEARSDFTAEISRRTAKGPRAYDLYLRRLGGDYAHPNTFFTLFERSGNHQTGWETQGGGEPMARFERLLEAGDGEADEARARTMYVQAQEVLVGEQAVIAPLYHPDRYFRARDTLRGLDVDPFNFLALRTLRRTAPTPEQTEVAR
;
A
#
# COMPACT_ATOMS: atom_id res chain seq x y z
N MET A 1 23.12 -61.94 34.64
CA MET A 1 23.04 -60.61 35.26
C MET A 1 22.94 -59.58 34.14
N LEU A 2 21.72 -59.21 33.77
CA LEU A 2 21.47 -58.12 32.79
C LEU A 2 21.08 -56.89 33.59
N ALA A 3 21.91 -55.85 33.50
CA ALA A 3 21.63 -54.53 34.09
C ALA A 3 20.79 -53.69 33.09
N TRP A 4 19.60 -53.35 33.47
CA TRP A 4 18.73 -52.39 32.79
C TRP A 4 19.22 -50.96 33.11
N VAL A 5 19.66 -50.22 32.08
CA VAL A 5 19.91 -48.80 32.18
C VAL A 5 18.61 -48.08 31.80
N THR A 6 17.90 -47.64 32.81
CA THR A 6 16.75 -46.74 32.64
C THR A 6 17.26 -45.32 32.43
N GLY A 7 17.38 -44.92 31.17
CA GLY A 7 17.55 -43.52 30.82
C GLY A 7 16.23 -42.79 31.04
N ALA A 8 16.16 -41.99 32.10
CA ALA A 8 15.06 -41.06 32.32
C ALA A 8 15.15 -39.94 31.29
N CYS A 9 14.29 -39.94 30.29
CA CYS A 9 13.94 -38.75 29.53
C CYS A 9 13.31 -37.74 30.48
N GLY A 10 14.07 -36.71 30.85
CA GLY A 10 13.51 -35.57 31.54
C GLY A 10 12.44 -34.90 30.66
N PRO A 11 11.41 -34.29 31.26
CA PRO A 11 10.40 -33.60 30.49
C PRO A 11 11.09 -32.51 29.67
N CYS A 12 10.95 -32.57 28.33
CA CYS A 12 11.26 -31.45 27.46
C CYS A 12 10.37 -30.30 27.91
N GLY A 13 10.91 -29.46 28.76
CA GLY A 13 10.28 -28.23 29.19
C GLY A 13 10.09 -27.37 27.98
N PHE A 14 8.88 -27.32 27.49
CA PHE A 14 8.44 -26.35 26.50
C PHE A 14 8.50 -24.98 27.20
N GLN A 15 9.63 -24.28 27.08
CA GLN A 15 9.66 -22.88 27.45
C GLN A 15 8.71 -22.15 26.49
N PRO A 16 7.64 -21.51 26.96
CA PRO A 16 6.83 -20.69 26.10
C PRO A 16 7.75 -19.57 25.59
N GLU A 17 8.03 -19.59 24.28
CA GLU A 17 8.71 -18.48 23.63
C GLU A 17 7.97 -17.19 24.03
N SER A 18 8.60 -16.30 24.76
CA SER A 18 8.03 -15.10 25.39
C SER A 18 7.64 -14.01 24.38
N GLY A 19 7.36 -14.37 23.14
CA GLY A 19 7.08 -13.49 22.01
C GLY A 19 5.62 -13.52 21.56
N VAL A 20 5.25 -12.54 20.74
CA VAL A 20 3.96 -12.42 20.06
C VAL A 20 4.06 -13.09 18.70
N LYS A 21 3.07 -13.93 18.36
CA LYS A 21 2.96 -14.63 17.08
C LYS A 21 1.85 -14.01 16.24
N VAL A 22 2.22 -13.53 15.07
CA VAL A 22 1.36 -12.78 14.14
C VAL A 22 1.25 -13.55 12.84
N VAL A 23 0.05 -13.92 12.45
CA VAL A 23 -0.20 -14.53 11.14
C VAL A 23 -0.43 -13.44 10.12
N VAL A 24 0.39 -13.48 9.07
CA VAL A 24 0.29 -12.59 7.90
C VAL A 24 -0.07 -13.40 6.66
N PRO A 25 -0.79 -12.80 5.69
CA PRO A 25 -1.25 -13.54 4.51
C PRO A 25 -0.13 -13.82 3.49
N ALA A 26 0.95 -13.06 3.53
CA ALA A 26 2.12 -13.29 2.69
C ALA A 26 3.40 -12.92 3.44
N MET A 27 4.51 -13.52 3.02
CA MET A 27 5.85 -13.25 3.58
C MET A 27 6.64 -12.34 2.65
N PRO A 28 7.57 -11.53 3.21
CA PRO A 28 8.49 -10.74 2.40
C PRO A 28 9.22 -11.57 1.36
N THR A 29 9.39 -11.04 0.16
CA THR A 29 10.23 -11.62 -0.89
C THR A 29 11.68 -11.18 -0.76
N THR A 30 11.90 -9.99 -0.20
CA THR A 30 13.19 -9.40 0.15
C THR A 30 13.03 -8.50 1.37
N LEU A 31 14.12 -8.28 2.10
CA LEU A 31 14.22 -7.26 3.16
C LEU A 31 14.90 -5.98 2.64
N ASP A 32 15.31 -5.97 1.38
CA ASP A 32 15.85 -4.79 0.69
C ASP A 32 14.70 -3.94 0.13
N TRP A 33 14.33 -2.89 0.83
CA TRP A 33 13.22 -2.01 0.43
C TRP A 33 13.44 -1.32 -0.92
N SER A 34 14.69 -1.08 -1.32
CA SER A 34 15.00 -0.42 -2.58
C SER A 34 14.77 -1.32 -3.81
N HIS A 35 14.63 -2.64 -3.60
CA HIS A 35 14.43 -3.65 -4.65
C HIS A 35 13.19 -4.52 -4.42
N SER A 36 12.29 -4.11 -3.52
CA SER A 36 11.05 -4.84 -3.30
C SER A 36 10.16 -4.82 -4.53
N ASP A 37 9.28 -5.81 -4.61
CA ASP A 37 8.28 -5.89 -5.66
C ASP A 37 7.13 -4.93 -5.33
N PRO A 38 6.69 -4.04 -6.24
CA PRO A 38 5.57 -3.14 -6.04
C PRO A 38 4.28 -3.83 -5.56
N GLU A 39 4.09 -5.08 -5.96
CA GLU A 39 2.94 -5.88 -5.50
C GLU A 39 3.17 -6.56 -4.14
N SER A 40 4.37 -6.44 -3.56
CA SER A 40 4.73 -7.11 -2.30
C SER A 40 4.40 -6.25 -1.07
N TRP A 41 3.12 -5.97 -0.85
CA TRP A 41 2.62 -5.41 0.41
C TRP A 41 3.05 -6.23 1.65
N ALA A 42 3.50 -7.47 1.46
CA ALA A 42 4.05 -8.34 2.51
C ALA A 42 5.33 -7.80 3.17
N ASN A 43 6.06 -6.90 2.50
CA ASN A 43 7.28 -6.29 3.05
C ASN A 43 6.97 -5.21 4.09
N TYR A 44 5.84 -4.50 3.97
CA TYR A 44 5.48 -3.36 4.81
C TYR A 44 5.52 -3.62 6.33
N PRO A 45 4.96 -4.72 6.87
CA PRO A 45 5.01 -4.96 8.31
C PRO A 45 6.44 -4.97 8.88
N VAL A 46 7.38 -5.55 8.13
CA VAL A 46 8.79 -5.59 8.53
C VAL A 46 9.43 -4.21 8.36
N MET A 47 9.22 -3.55 7.21
CA MET A 47 9.80 -2.24 6.91
C MET A 47 9.35 -1.18 7.92
N LEU A 48 8.05 -1.09 8.19
CA LEU A 48 7.49 -0.13 9.16
C LEU A 48 7.94 -0.40 10.60
N ALA A 49 8.24 -1.65 10.95
CA ALA A 49 8.76 -2.01 12.27
C ALA A 49 10.25 -1.67 12.44
N THR A 50 11.03 -1.80 11.35
CA THR A 50 12.50 -1.72 11.40
C THR A 50 13.06 -0.39 10.92
N GLN A 51 12.33 0.35 10.10
CA GLN A 51 12.81 1.61 9.49
C GLN A 51 11.90 2.80 9.83
N LYS A 52 12.37 4.00 9.50
CA LYS A 52 11.66 5.27 9.69
C LYS A 52 11.95 6.23 8.54
N GLY A 53 10.98 7.12 8.24
CA GLY A 53 11.12 8.20 7.26
C GLY A 53 11.60 9.52 7.87
N LEU A 54 11.94 10.48 7.02
CA LEU A 54 12.21 11.87 7.41
C LEU A 54 11.02 12.48 8.16
N THR A 55 9.84 12.21 7.66
CA THR A 55 8.54 12.55 8.27
C THR A 55 7.79 11.29 8.65
N LEU A 56 6.74 11.40 9.45
CA LEU A 56 5.86 10.33 9.88
C LEU A 56 4.41 10.79 9.72
N LEU A 57 3.46 9.85 9.60
CA LEU A 57 2.04 10.14 9.67
C LEU A 57 1.54 9.99 11.11
N GLY A 58 0.80 10.99 11.57
CA GLY A 58 -0.01 10.93 12.79
C GLY A 58 -1.24 10.02 12.60
N ALA A 59 -1.93 9.71 13.69
CA ALA A 59 -3.20 8.96 13.64
C ALA A 59 -4.31 9.71 12.89
N ASP A 60 -4.21 11.03 12.80
CA ASP A 60 -5.06 11.94 12.04
C ASP A 60 -4.59 12.14 10.59
N HIS A 61 -3.66 11.32 10.13
CA HIS A 61 -2.98 11.38 8.83
C HIS A 61 -2.17 12.68 8.59
N SER A 62 -2.01 13.55 9.59
CA SER A 62 -1.17 14.73 9.47
C SER A 62 0.32 14.35 9.42
N VAL A 63 1.09 15.15 8.67
CA VAL A 63 2.55 15.00 8.60
C VAL A 63 3.19 15.51 9.88
N ARG A 64 4.06 14.69 10.48
CA ARG A 64 4.78 14.99 11.72
C ARG A 64 6.28 14.79 11.54
N PRO A 65 7.13 15.44 12.39
CA PRO A 65 8.55 15.15 12.46
C PRO A 65 8.84 13.66 12.69
N GLY A 66 9.81 13.13 11.93
CA GLY A 66 10.30 11.76 12.03
C GLY A 66 11.80 11.74 12.32
N LEU A 67 12.61 11.25 11.40
CA LEU A 67 14.07 11.33 11.45
C LEU A 67 14.58 12.77 11.29
N ALA A 68 13.82 13.64 10.61
CA ALA A 68 14.02 15.07 10.66
C ALA A 68 13.24 15.66 11.84
N GLU A 69 13.87 16.51 12.65
CA GLU A 69 13.21 17.27 13.73
C GLU A 69 12.40 18.46 13.20
N ARG A 70 12.84 19.04 12.09
CA ARG A 70 12.20 20.13 11.37
C ARG A 70 12.67 20.18 9.92
N TRP A 71 11.95 20.94 9.09
CA TRP A 71 12.34 21.24 7.71
C TRP A 71 11.92 22.64 7.33
N GLU A 72 12.60 23.19 6.34
CA GLU A 72 12.31 24.46 5.71
C GLU A 72 11.88 24.18 4.26
N ARG A 73 10.91 24.93 3.76
CA ARG A 73 10.42 24.86 2.39
C ARG A 73 10.64 26.20 1.71
N SER A 74 11.25 26.19 0.55
CA SER A 74 11.54 27.40 -0.25
C SER A 74 11.44 27.09 -1.74
N ARG A 75 11.62 28.10 -2.57
CA ARG A 75 11.82 27.94 -4.01
C ARG A 75 13.18 28.50 -4.39
N ASP A 76 13.86 27.81 -5.31
CA ASP A 76 15.11 28.30 -5.89
C ASP A 76 14.85 29.34 -7.02
N GLU A 77 15.92 29.83 -7.63
CA GLU A 77 15.85 30.82 -8.72
C GLU A 77 15.15 30.28 -9.97
N GLN A 78 15.10 28.98 -10.15
CA GLN A 78 14.40 28.30 -11.25
C GLN A 78 12.93 27.99 -10.91
N GLY A 79 12.45 28.36 -9.69
CA GLY A 79 11.09 28.11 -9.22
C GLY A 79 10.84 26.69 -8.73
N ARG A 80 11.88 25.85 -8.65
CA ARG A 80 11.82 24.48 -8.15
C ARG A 80 11.63 24.49 -6.65
N GLU A 81 10.90 23.51 -6.13
CA GLU A 81 10.68 23.40 -4.69
C GLU A 81 11.88 22.77 -3.99
N VAL A 82 12.34 23.41 -2.93
CA VAL A 82 13.50 22.97 -2.15
C VAL A 82 13.09 22.75 -0.70
N TYR A 83 13.38 21.57 -0.18
CA TYR A 83 13.28 21.22 1.23
C TYR A 83 14.67 21.11 1.84
N VAL A 84 14.86 21.71 3.01
CA VAL A 84 16.07 21.53 3.83
C VAL A 84 15.64 20.85 5.13
N PHE A 85 15.99 19.57 5.28
CA PHE A 85 15.65 18.76 6.45
C PHE A 85 16.81 18.80 7.45
N HIS A 86 16.49 19.05 8.71
CA HIS A 86 17.44 18.99 9.83
C HIS A 86 17.21 17.69 10.59
N LEU A 87 18.19 16.80 10.55
CA LEU A 87 18.11 15.49 11.18
C LEU A 87 18.28 15.58 12.70
N ARG A 88 17.53 14.76 13.43
CA ARG A 88 17.62 14.61 14.88
C ARG A 88 19.03 14.14 15.28
N GLY A 89 19.60 14.74 16.31
CA GLY A 89 20.92 14.38 16.81
C GLY A 89 20.97 13.15 17.72
N ASP A 90 19.81 12.69 18.20
CA ASP A 90 19.67 11.55 19.11
C ASP A 90 19.40 10.23 18.38
N VAL A 91 19.17 10.25 17.06
CA VAL A 91 18.89 9.04 16.28
C VAL A 91 20.16 8.25 15.99
N ARG A 92 20.06 6.95 16.25
CA ARG A 92 21.14 6.00 16.00
C ARG A 92 20.60 4.72 15.35
N TRP A 93 21.43 4.13 14.49
CA TRP A 93 21.21 2.77 14.01
C TRP A 93 21.26 1.76 15.16
N SER A 94 20.75 0.57 14.94
CA SER A 94 20.66 -0.48 15.96
C SER A 94 22.02 -0.97 16.50
N ASP A 95 23.12 -0.72 15.80
CA ASP A 95 24.49 -0.97 16.28
C ASP A 95 25.05 0.19 17.14
N GLY A 96 24.38 1.35 17.16
CA GLY A 96 24.77 2.55 17.88
C GLY A 96 25.46 3.61 17.03
N SER A 97 25.75 3.34 15.74
CA SER A 97 26.28 4.34 14.82
C SER A 97 25.26 5.47 14.58
N PRO A 98 25.69 6.72 14.37
CA PRO A 98 24.78 7.84 14.18
C PRO A 98 24.08 7.76 12.81
N LEU A 99 22.82 8.19 12.73
CA LEU A 99 22.17 8.51 11.47
C LEU A 99 22.80 9.77 10.90
N VAL A 100 23.14 9.75 9.60
CA VAL A 100 23.68 10.90 8.87
C VAL A 100 22.93 11.19 7.58
N ALA A 101 23.00 12.43 7.09
CA ALA A 101 22.32 12.82 5.84
C ALA A 101 22.76 11.98 4.62
N ARG A 102 24.01 11.50 4.63
CA ARG A 102 24.54 10.60 3.60
C ARG A 102 23.75 9.29 3.47
N ASP A 103 23.15 8.81 4.58
CA ASP A 103 22.34 7.59 4.57
C ASP A 103 21.11 7.74 3.67
N PHE A 104 20.52 8.93 3.60
CA PHE A 104 19.41 9.23 2.68
C PHE A 104 19.89 9.32 1.23
N VAL A 105 21.02 9.97 0.98
CA VAL A 105 21.58 10.07 -0.38
C VAL A 105 21.84 8.69 -0.96
N VAL A 106 22.47 7.80 -0.17
CA VAL A 106 22.74 6.42 -0.57
C VAL A 106 21.45 5.63 -0.77
N GLY A 107 20.51 5.70 0.18
CA GLY A 107 19.23 5.01 0.11
C GLY A 107 18.41 5.41 -1.12
N TRP A 108 18.25 6.71 -1.37
CA TRP A 108 17.40 7.21 -2.45
C TRP A 108 18.01 7.00 -3.84
N ARG A 109 19.32 7.22 -4.00
CA ARG A 109 20.01 6.90 -5.26
C ARG A 109 19.93 5.41 -5.59
N ARG A 110 19.96 4.58 -4.56
CA ARG A 110 19.79 3.15 -4.69
C ARG A 110 18.34 2.79 -5.09
N ALA A 111 17.33 3.39 -4.45
CA ALA A 111 15.92 3.17 -4.75
C ALA A 111 15.56 3.60 -6.19
N LEU A 112 16.19 4.64 -6.73
CA LEU A 112 16.07 5.03 -8.14
C LEU A 112 16.57 3.97 -9.13
N ARG A 113 17.30 2.95 -8.68
CA ARG A 113 17.70 1.78 -9.48
C ARG A 113 16.75 0.59 -9.29
N GLY A 114 15.83 0.70 -8.33
CA GLY A 114 14.89 -0.35 -7.97
C GLY A 114 13.68 -0.44 -8.90
N ARG A 115 12.75 -1.30 -8.53
CA ARG A 115 11.53 -1.53 -9.33
C ARG A 115 10.49 -0.43 -9.18
N GLU A 116 10.39 0.17 -7.99
CA GLU A 116 9.45 1.26 -7.67
C GLU A 116 10.02 2.66 -7.98
N ARG A 117 11.11 2.74 -8.76
CA ARG A 117 11.82 3.98 -9.07
C ARG A 117 10.93 5.12 -9.60
N GLY A 118 9.81 4.78 -10.23
CA GLY A 118 8.83 5.76 -10.73
C GLY A 118 8.24 6.66 -9.63
N GLU A 119 8.13 6.14 -8.39
CA GLU A 119 7.66 6.91 -7.24
C GLU A 119 8.58 8.09 -6.85
N MET A 120 9.82 8.08 -7.35
CA MET A 120 10.81 9.13 -7.09
C MET A 120 10.93 10.14 -8.25
N ALA A 121 10.07 10.07 -9.26
CA ALA A 121 10.12 10.91 -10.46
C ALA A 121 10.00 12.41 -10.19
N ASP A 122 9.43 12.79 -9.03
CA ASP A 122 9.32 14.21 -8.62
C ASP A 122 10.66 14.83 -8.19
N LEU A 123 11.68 14.03 -7.88
CA LEU A 123 13.01 14.56 -7.57
C LEU A 123 13.65 15.18 -8.82
N GLU A 124 14.27 16.33 -8.65
CA GLU A 124 15.04 16.96 -9.73
C GLU A 124 16.08 15.98 -10.29
N GLY A 125 16.16 15.87 -11.62
CA GLY A 125 17.06 14.94 -12.31
C GLY A 125 16.65 13.47 -12.30
N ALA A 126 15.64 13.06 -11.52
CA ALA A 126 15.22 11.64 -11.48
C ALA A 126 14.69 11.17 -12.84
N SER A 127 13.92 11.99 -13.55
CA SER A 127 13.37 11.65 -14.87
C SER A 127 14.47 11.31 -15.90
N GLU A 128 15.65 11.95 -15.83
CA GLU A 128 16.80 11.60 -16.66
C GLU A 128 17.31 10.20 -16.33
N VAL A 129 17.42 9.86 -15.04
CA VAL A 129 17.85 8.52 -14.59
C VAL A 129 16.88 7.45 -15.10
N LEU A 130 15.57 7.68 -14.96
CA LEU A 130 14.53 6.76 -15.42
C LEU A 130 14.62 6.55 -16.93
N ALA A 131 14.72 7.62 -17.72
CA ALA A 131 14.83 7.55 -19.17
C ALA A 131 16.12 6.82 -19.63
N LEU A 132 17.23 7.01 -18.93
CA LEU A 132 18.47 6.29 -19.20
C LEU A 132 18.34 4.78 -18.95
N GLN A 133 17.68 4.39 -17.87
CA GLN A 133 17.44 2.99 -17.53
C GLN A 133 16.47 2.32 -18.51
N ASP A 134 15.38 3.00 -18.89
CA ASP A 134 14.38 2.46 -19.80
C ASP A 134 14.96 2.16 -21.20
N ARG A 135 15.93 2.96 -21.65
CA ARG A 135 16.66 2.70 -22.91
C ARG A 135 17.91 1.84 -22.74
N MET A 136 18.14 1.28 -21.54
CA MET A 136 19.30 0.44 -21.23
C MET A 136 20.63 1.13 -21.57
N ALA A 137 20.75 2.42 -21.20
CA ALA A 137 21.96 3.20 -21.41
C ALA A 137 23.18 2.61 -20.67
N PRO A 138 24.43 2.96 -21.07
CA PRO A 138 25.64 2.54 -20.37
C PRO A 138 25.57 2.86 -18.88
N GLU A 139 26.06 1.96 -18.04
CA GLU A 139 26.06 2.09 -16.57
C GLU A 139 26.77 3.38 -16.10
N ALA A 140 27.81 3.80 -16.84
CA ALA A 140 28.53 5.05 -16.54
C ALA A 140 27.62 6.29 -16.66
N ASP A 141 26.73 6.30 -17.66
CA ASP A 141 25.79 7.42 -17.88
C ASP A 141 24.72 7.45 -16.79
N ILE A 142 24.17 6.27 -16.43
CA ILE A 142 23.19 6.13 -15.34
C ILE A 142 23.80 6.61 -14.02
N ARG A 143 25.04 6.21 -13.72
CA ARG A 143 25.75 6.63 -12.52
C ARG A 143 25.98 8.15 -12.50
N ALA A 144 26.41 8.72 -13.60
CA ALA A 144 26.61 10.15 -13.73
C ALA A 144 25.29 10.94 -13.54
N ALA A 145 24.17 10.41 -14.04
CA ALA A 145 22.84 11.01 -13.82
C ALA A 145 22.40 10.92 -12.35
N LEU A 146 22.63 9.78 -11.69
CA LEU A 146 22.32 9.59 -10.26
C LEU A 146 23.03 10.61 -9.36
N GLU A 147 24.27 11.02 -9.70
CA GLU A 147 24.98 12.04 -8.92
C GLU A 147 24.34 13.43 -9.03
N ARG A 148 23.55 13.69 -10.07
CA ARG A 148 22.85 14.97 -10.29
C ARG A 148 21.43 15.02 -9.73
N VAL A 149 20.93 13.89 -9.18
CA VAL A 149 19.59 13.87 -8.57
C VAL A 149 19.53 14.83 -7.38
N GLY A 150 18.43 15.55 -7.25
CA GLY A 150 18.17 16.57 -6.25
C GLY A 150 18.08 16.05 -4.82
N VAL A 151 19.05 15.24 -4.38
CA VAL A 151 19.22 14.79 -3.01
C VAL A 151 20.68 14.95 -2.60
N GLU A 152 20.95 15.81 -1.61
CA GLU A 152 22.29 16.23 -1.23
C GLU A 152 22.45 16.26 0.30
N ALA A 153 23.52 15.64 0.80
CA ALA A 153 23.97 15.83 2.18
C ALA A 153 24.82 17.10 2.26
N VAL A 154 24.24 18.20 2.75
CA VAL A 154 24.92 19.49 2.93
C VAL A 154 25.98 19.36 4.03
N ASP A 155 25.64 18.68 5.09
CA ASP A 155 26.53 18.25 6.17
C ASP A 155 26.02 16.94 6.79
N ALA A 156 26.59 16.50 7.91
CA ALA A 156 26.21 15.23 8.54
C ALA A 156 24.74 15.19 9.01
N ARG A 157 24.09 16.35 9.24
CA ARG A 157 22.74 16.46 9.78
C ARG A 157 21.78 17.30 8.94
N THR A 158 22.21 17.78 7.81
CA THR A 158 21.42 18.63 6.91
C THR A 158 21.30 17.96 5.56
N LEU A 159 20.06 17.59 5.20
CA LEU A 159 19.71 17.01 3.90
C LEU A 159 18.94 18.04 3.10
N ARG A 160 19.43 18.36 1.89
CA ARG A 160 18.70 19.17 0.91
C ARG A 160 18.03 18.25 -0.10
N VAL A 161 16.76 18.52 -0.38
CA VAL A 161 15.98 17.83 -1.41
C VAL A 161 15.37 18.85 -2.34
N THR A 162 15.59 18.70 -3.65
CA THR A 162 15.03 19.56 -4.69
C THR A 162 14.06 18.75 -5.53
N LEU A 163 12.84 19.27 -5.69
CA LEU A 163 11.81 18.70 -6.56
C LEU A 163 11.82 19.44 -7.91
N ALA A 164 11.56 18.71 -8.98
CA ALA A 164 11.42 19.28 -10.32
C ALA A 164 10.24 20.28 -10.40
N HIS A 165 9.15 19.95 -9.70
CA HIS A 165 7.94 20.79 -9.60
C HIS A 165 7.42 20.80 -8.16
N PRO A 166 6.65 21.82 -7.74
CA PRO A 166 5.99 21.84 -6.43
C PRO A 166 5.03 20.67 -6.29
N ARG A 167 5.10 19.96 -5.14
CA ARG A 167 4.24 18.80 -4.82
C ARG A 167 3.74 18.87 -3.38
N SER A 168 2.47 19.19 -3.18
CA SER A 168 1.84 19.31 -1.87
C SER A 168 1.88 18.00 -1.07
N TYR A 169 1.86 16.85 -1.76
CA TYR A 169 1.88 15.52 -1.17
C TYR A 169 3.28 15.00 -0.80
N PHE A 170 4.35 15.68 -1.17
CA PHE A 170 5.71 15.15 -1.03
C PHE A 170 6.03 14.72 0.42
N LEU A 171 5.70 15.54 1.41
CA LEU A 171 5.95 15.22 2.82
C LEU A 171 5.13 14.01 3.31
N ALA A 172 3.90 13.84 2.84
CA ALA A 172 3.07 12.69 3.14
C ALA A 172 3.60 11.42 2.46
N ARG A 173 4.08 11.54 1.22
CA ARG A 173 4.69 10.43 0.46
C ARG A 173 5.93 9.90 1.18
N ILE A 174 6.90 10.75 1.54
CA ILE A 174 8.13 10.33 2.21
C ILE A 174 7.93 9.83 3.65
N ALA A 175 6.74 10.08 4.23
CA ALA A 175 6.37 9.56 5.54
C ALA A 175 6.00 8.07 5.51
N ASN A 176 5.41 7.60 4.42
CA ASN A 176 4.81 6.27 4.36
C ASN A 176 5.43 5.37 3.28
N VAL A 177 5.88 5.93 2.17
CA VAL A 177 6.46 5.13 1.08
C VAL A 177 7.92 4.77 1.42
N TYR A 178 8.16 3.50 1.70
CA TYR A 178 9.42 3.00 2.28
C TYR A 178 10.65 3.18 1.39
N ILE A 179 10.51 3.38 0.08
CA ILE A 179 11.65 3.64 -0.82
C ILE A 179 12.39 4.94 -0.48
N PHE A 180 11.74 5.85 0.28
CA PHE A 180 12.34 7.07 0.80
C PHE A 180 13.04 6.88 2.17
N TYR A 181 13.17 5.66 2.66
CA TYR A 181 13.88 5.42 3.91
C TYR A 181 15.40 5.46 3.69
N PRO A 182 16.18 5.82 4.73
CA PRO A 182 17.63 5.86 4.63
C PRO A 182 18.22 4.45 4.58
N ALA A 183 19.43 4.34 4.05
CA ALA A 183 20.22 3.12 4.04
C ALA A 183 21.57 3.39 4.72
N PRO A 184 22.10 2.49 5.56
CA PRO A 184 23.33 2.73 6.32
C PRO A 184 24.53 2.87 5.36
N SER A 185 24.88 4.11 5.02
CA SER A 185 25.89 4.43 4.03
C SER A 185 27.26 3.80 4.32
N ALA A 186 27.65 3.80 5.60
CA ALA A 186 28.92 3.20 6.03
C ALA A 186 29.01 1.69 5.77
N ASP A 187 27.86 0.99 5.78
CA ASP A 187 27.80 -0.45 5.51
C ASP A 187 27.64 -0.77 4.01
N LEU A 188 27.09 0.14 3.21
CA LEU A 188 26.66 -0.16 1.84
C LEU A 188 27.51 0.47 0.75
N GLU A 189 28.17 1.60 1.00
CA GLU A 189 29.01 2.24 0.00
C GLU A 189 30.17 1.35 -0.43
N GLY A 190 30.42 1.29 -1.73
CA GLY A 190 31.49 0.50 -2.34
C GLY A 190 31.21 -1.00 -2.47
N ARG A 191 30.04 -1.48 -2.01
CA ARG A 191 29.63 -2.87 -2.19
C ARG A 191 28.96 -3.09 -3.53
N SER A 192 29.10 -4.31 -4.05
CA SER A 192 28.33 -4.78 -5.21
C SER A 192 26.86 -4.99 -4.87
N ASP A 193 25.99 -5.05 -5.89
CA ASP A 193 24.55 -5.31 -5.71
C ASP A 193 24.30 -6.68 -5.04
N GLU A 194 25.15 -7.67 -5.26
CA GLU A 194 25.07 -8.99 -4.61
C GLU A 194 25.38 -8.90 -3.12
N GLU A 195 26.44 -8.21 -2.73
CA GLU A 195 26.83 -8.01 -1.31
C GLU A 195 25.77 -7.20 -0.55
N VAL A 196 25.14 -6.24 -1.21
CA VAL A 196 24.06 -5.47 -0.60
C VAL A 196 22.79 -6.31 -0.47
N ARG A 197 22.45 -7.14 -1.45
CA ARG A 197 21.35 -8.09 -1.32
C ARG A 197 21.59 -9.06 -0.17
N ASP A 198 22.81 -9.59 -0.03
CA ASP A 198 23.20 -10.45 1.08
C ASP A 198 23.08 -9.74 2.42
N TYR A 199 23.44 -8.45 2.50
CA TYR A 199 23.31 -7.63 3.69
C TYR A 199 21.85 -7.58 4.20
N PHE A 200 20.89 -7.41 3.31
CA PHE A 200 19.48 -7.33 3.69
C PHE A 200 18.84 -8.72 3.85
N ASP A 201 19.08 -9.62 2.95
CA ASP A 201 18.31 -10.86 2.80
C ASP A 201 18.87 -12.04 3.60
N ARG A 202 20.04 -11.88 4.24
CA ARG A 202 20.65 -12.86 5.15
C ARG A 202 20.94 -12.25 6.51
N PRO A 203 19.91 -12.04 7.35
CA PRO A 203 20.09 -11.46 8.68
C PRO A 203 21.13 -12.22 9.50
N ARG A 204 22.21 -11.52 9.93
CA ARG A 204 23.29 -12.06 10.75
C ARG A 204 24.04 -10.91 11.46
N ASP A 205 24.66 -11.18 12.58
CA ASP A 205 25.54 -10.24 13.29
C ASP A 205 24.89 -8.86 13.54
N GLY A 206 23.57 -8.86 13.78
CA GLY A 206 22.80 -7.61 13.98
C GLY A 206 22.46 -6.84 12.72
N ARG A 207 22.75 -7.38 11.52
CA ARG A 207 22.37 -6.84 10.21
C ARG A 207 21.11 -7.51 9.68
N PRO A 208 20.26 -6.83 8.85
CA PRO A 208 20.39 -5.40 8.48
C PRO A 208 20.15 -4.47 9.66
N LEU A 209 20.77 -3.28 9.65
CA LEU A 209 20.58 -2.25 10.66
C LEU A 209 19.18 -1.67 10.63
N ALA A 210 18.69 -1.27 11.80
CA ALA A 210 17.35 -0.72 12.00
C ALA A 210 17.37 0.61 12.73
N LEU A 211 16.41 1.48 12.43
CA LEU A 211 16.12 2.75 13.12
C LEU A 211 14.82 2.64 13.92
N GLY A 212 13.93 1.75 13.53
CA GLY A 212 12.65 1.50 14.18
C GLY A 212 12.77 0.75 15.49
N PRO A 213 11.62 0.56 16.19
CA PRO A 213 11.57 -0.11 17.50
C PRO A 213 11.90 -1.61 17.43
N TYR A 214 12.01 -2.18 16.26
CA TYR A 214 12.40 -3.58 16.07
C TYR A 214 13.54 -3.69 15.06
N ARG A 215 14.28 -4.80 15.14
CA ARG A 215 15.27 -5.23 14.14
C ARG A 215 15.01 -6.67 13.75
N VAL A 216 15.39 -7.05 12.54
CA VAL A 216 15.30 -8.45 12.10
C VAL A 216 16.39 -9.26 12.82
N GLU A 217 15.99 -10.33 13.48
CA GLU A 217 16.90 -11.29 14.10
C GLU A 217 17.18 -12.45 13.14
N SER A 218 16.12 -12.98 12.52
CA SER A 218 16.24 -14.07 11.58
C SER A 218 15.09 -14.08 10.56
N TRP A 219 15.37 -14.64 9.41
CA TRP A 219 14.41 -14.88 8.34
C TRP A 219 14.55 -16.31 7.82
N ASP A 220 13.63 -17.17 8.24
CA ASP A 220 13.48 -18.53 7.75
C ASP A 220 12.52 -18.54 6.55
N ARG A 221 13.08 -18.52 5.34
CA ARG A 221 12.30 -18.51 4.09
C ARG A 221 11.57 -19.84 3.88
N ALA A 222 12.20 -20.96 4.22
CA ALA A 222 11.60 -22.28 4.04
C ALA A 222 10.46 -22.52 5.04
N GLY A 223 10.61 -22.06 6.28
CA GLY A 223 9.58 -22.11 7.31
C GLY A 223 8.58 -20.96 7.26
N GLU A 224 8.68 -20.07 6.27
CA GLU A 224 7.84 -18.89 6.10
C GLU A 224 7.70 -18.07 7.40
N ARG A 225 8.85 -17.69 8.01
CA ARG A 225 8.90 -16.95 9.27
C ARG A 225 9.93 -15.82 9.26
N VAL A 226 9.53 -14.68 9.81
CA VAL A 226 10.45 -13.58 10.16
C VAL A 226 10.36 -13.35 11.67
N ARG A 227 11.51 -13.31 12.33
CA ARG A 227 11.63 -13.02 13.75
C ARG A 227 12.19 -11.62 13.93
N LEU A 228 11.44 -10.77 14.62
CA LEU A 228 11.81 -9.42 14.99
C LEU A 228 12.07 -9.35 16.49
N VAL A 229 13.12 -8.66 16.89
CA VAL A 229 13.43 -8.41 18.29
C VAL A 229 13.42 -6.91 18.58
N TYR A 230 13.01 -6.55 19.79
CA TYR A 230 12.96 -5.16 20.24
C TYR A 230 14.33 -4.49 20.12
N ASN A 231 14.35 -3.26 19.62
CA ASN A 231 15.53 -2.41 19.48
C ASN A 231 15.53 -1.31 20.55
N PRO A 232 16.23 -1.48 21.69
CA PRO A 232 16.23 -0.50 22.76
C PRO A 232 16.97 0.81 22.40
N ARG A 233 17.70 0.84 21.28
CA ARG A 233 18.39 2.04 20.79
C ARG A 233 17.53 2.90 19.87
N SER A 234 16.31 2.43 19.51
CA SER A 234 15.43 3.23 18.68
C SER A 234 15.03 4.52 19.39
N ALA A 235 15.15 5.65 18.70
CA ALA A 235 14.62 6.94 19.16
C ALA A 235 13.07 7.00 19.08
N PHE A 236 12.43 5.94 18.59
CA PHE A 236 10.99 5.82 18.39
C PHE A 236 10.41 4.60 19.11
N PRO A 237 10.54 4.51 20.46
CA PRO A 237 9.95 3.39 21.19
C PRO A 237 8.42 3.41 21.04
N PRO A 238 7.73 2.26 21.17
CA PRO A 238 6.28 2.24 21.26
C PRO A 238 5.78 3.18 22.38
N PRO A 239 4.72 3.95 22.17
CA PRO A 239 4.14 4.78 23.22
C PRO A 239 3.53 3.88 24.30
N MET A 240 3.99 3.99 25.56
CA MET A 240 3.58 3.09 26.64
C MET A 240 2.75 3.80 27.70
N ALA A 241 1.63 3.15 28.08
CA ALA A 241 0.84 3.53 29.25
C ALA A 241 1.38 2.80 30.51
N PRO A 242 1.03 3.27 31.73
CA PRO A 242 1.38 2.57 32.96
C PRO A 242 0.92 1.11 32.93
N GLY A 243 1.81 0.19 33.25
CA GLY A 243 1.54 -1.26 33.22
C GLY A 243 1.70 -1.91 31.83
N GLU A 244 2.17 -1.19 30.83
CA GLU A 244 2.53 -1.74 29.53
C GLU A 244 4.05 -1.92 29.39
N VAL A 245 4.45 -2.87 28.56
CA VAL A 245 5.86 -3.14 28.23
C VAL A 245 6.00 -3.38 26.72
N PRO A 246 7.18 -3.09 26.14
CA PRO A 246 7.45 -3.46 24.75
C PRO A 246 7.31 -4.97 24.56
N VAL A 247 6.88 -5.41 23.40
CA VAL A 247 6.93 -6.82 23.03
C VAL A 247 8.39 -7.18 22.72
N PRO A 248 9.01 -8.10 23.46
CA PRO A 248 10.44 -8.39 23.28
C PRO A 248 10.73 -9.06 21.94
N VAL A 249 9.81 -9.88 21.47
CA VAL A 249 9.95 -10.66 20.21
C VAL A 249 8.62 -10.74 19.49
N ILE A 250 8.64 -10.51 18.18
CA ILE A 250 7.52 -10.73 17.27
C ILE A 250 7.93 -11.78 16.25
N THR A 251 7.11 -12.81 16.08
CA THR A 251 7.26 -13.80 15.01
C THR A 251 6.14 -13.61 14.01
N LEU A 252 6.49 -13.12 12.82
CA LEU A 252 5.60 -13.12 11.66
C LEU A 252 5.65 -14.50 11.01
N MET A 253 4.50 -15.03 10.64
CA MET A 253 4.39 -16.34 10.00
C MET A 253 3.23 -16.39 9.02
N LYS A 254 3.41 -17.07 7.91
CA LYS A 254 2.30 -17.39 7.01
C LYS A 254 1.60 -18.65 7.47
N SER A 255 0.27 -18.67 7.41
CA SER A 255 -0.51 -19.87 7.72
C SER A 255 -1.92 -19.79 7.14
N GLU A 256 -2.29 -20.80 6.36
CA GLU A 256 -3.65 -20.97 5.82
C GLU A 256 -4.68 -21.26 6.91
N ILE A 257 -4.25 -21.81 8.04
CA ILE A 257 -5.11 -22.15 9.19
C ILE A 257 -5.02 -21.12 10.33
N GLY A 258 -4.59 -19.89 10.03
CA GLY A 258 -4.42 -18.82 11.00
C GLY A 258 -5.59 -18.65 11.98
N PRO A 259 -6.85 -18.54 11.52
CA PRO A 259 -8.00 -18.42 12.41
C PRO A 259 -8.14 -19.59 13.40
N ALA A 260 -7.89 -20.84 12.96
CA ALA A 260 -7.92 -22.00 13.83
C ALA A 260 -6.77 -22.03 14.85
N LEU A 261 -5.60 -21.52 14.49
CA LEU A 261 -4.49 -21.33 15.42
C LEU A 261 -4.81 -20.26 16.47
N TYR A 262 -5.49 -19.17 16.07
CA TYR A 262 -5.95 -18.15 17.00
C TYR A 262 -6.94 -18.73 18.02
N GLU A 263 -7.96 -19.47 17.60
CA GLU A 263 -8.93 -20.11 18.50
C GLU A 263 -8.26 -21.02 19.53
N ARG A 264 -7.19 -21.71 19.14
CA ARG A 264 -6.41 -22.61 20.02
C ARG A 264 -5.35 -21.89 20.87
N GLY A 265 -5.28 -20.56 20.85
CA GLY A 265 -4.29 -19.80 21.61
C GLY A 265 -2.84 -19.96 21.14
N ARG A 266 -2.63 -20.38 19.89
CA ARG A 266 -1.30 -20.64 19.33
C ARG A 266 -0.69 -19.42 18.65
N VAL A 267 -1.52 -18.46 18.27
CA VAL A 267 -1.13 -17.17 17.70
C VAL A 267 -1.92 -16.04 18.36
N ASP A 268 -1.39 -14.84 18.31
CA ASP A 268 -1.89 -13.68 19.05
C ASP A 268 -2.63 -12.69 18.16
N PHE A 269 -2.40 -12.77 16.86
CA PHE A 269 -3.04 -11.92 15.85
C PHE A 269 -3.29 -12.72 14.57
N VAL A 270 -4.43 -12.45 13.93
CA VAL A 270 -4.78 -13.01 12.62
C VAL A 270 -5.68 -12.06 11.84
N PHE A 271 -5.42 -11.90 10.55
CA PHE A 271 -6.39 -11.33 9.65
C PHE A 271 -7.55 -12.29 9.42
N VAL A 272 -8.74 -11.72 9.24
CA VAL A 272 -9.98 -12.47 9.00
C VAL A 272 -10.51 -12.05 7.63
N ASP A 273 -10.79 -13.02 6.76
CA ASP A 273 -11.46 -12.74 5.48
C ASP A 273 -12.93 -12.39 5.69
N SER A 274 -13.56 -11.77 4.68
CA SER A 274 -14.95 -11.30 4.77
C SER A 274 -15.94 -12.45 5.04
N ALA A 275 -15.71 -13.63 4.48
CA ALA A 275 -16.60 -14.78 4.69
C ALA A 275 -16.45 -15.38 6.10
N ALA A 276 -15.22 -15.38 6.63
CA ALA A 276 -14.97 -15.80 8.01
C ALA A 276 -15.49 -14.74 9.01
N ALA A 277 -15.39 -13.44 8.70
CA ALA A 277 -15.93 -12.37 9.52
C ALA A 277 -17.44 -12.52 9.76
N LEU A 278 -18.20 -12.94 8.75
CA LEU A 278 -19.64 -13.24 8.86
C LEU A 278 -19.96 -14.44 9.77
N ARG A 279 -18.98 -15.29 10.05
CA ARG A 279 -19.14 -16.53 10.84
C ARG A 279 -18.52 -16.45 12.24
N VAL A 280 -17.90 -15.34 12.60
CA VAL A 280 -17.30 -15.16 13.93
C VAL A 280 -18.40 -15.27 14.99
N LYS A 281 -18.24 -16.22 15.92
CA LYS A 281 -19.24 -16.51 16.96
C LYS A 281 -19.40 -15.38 17.98
N ARG A 282 -18.34 -14.60 18.18
CA ARG A 282 -18.30 -13.44 19.08
C ARG A 282 -17.90 -12.22 18.25
N PRO A 283 -18.88 -11.46 17.71
CA PRO A 283 -18.59 -10.29 16.89
C PRO A 283 -17.75 -9.23 17.61
N GLU A 284 -17.82 -9.16 18.93
CA GLU A 284 -17.03 -8.28 19.79
C GLU A 284 -15.53 -8.57 19.75
N ASP A 285 -15.13 -9.81 19.41
CA ASP A 285 -13.73 -10.17 19.22
C ASP A 285 -13.18 -9.76 17.83
N LEU A 286 -14.07 -9.33 16.94
CA LEU A 286 -13.71 -8.92 15.58
C LEU A 286 -13.46 -7.41 15.54
N GLN A 287 -12.22 -7.05 15.29
CA GLN A 287 -11.84 -5.66 15.04
C GLN A 287 -11.90 -5.36 13.55
N ARG A 288 -12.14 -4.11 13.22
CA ARG A 288 -12.17 -3.64 11.83
C ARG A 288 -11.50 -2.29 11.71
N GLU A 289 -10.87 -2.07 10.55
CA GLU A 289 -10.26 -0.79 10.18
C GLU A 289 -10.72 -0.40 8.77
N PRO A 290 -11.28 0.80 8.58
CA PRO A 290 -11.54 1.35 7.27
C PRO A 290 -10.25 1.48 6.47
N LEU A 291 -10.25 1.01 5.21
CA LEU A 291 -9.09 1.13 4.35
C LEU A 291 -9.21 2.35 3.44
N LEU A 292 -8.10 3.06 3.24
CA LEU A 292 -7.94 4.04 2.17
C LEU A 292 -7.81 3.29 0.84
N SER A 293 -8.90 2.69 0.44
CA SER A 293 -8.99 1.86 -0.78
C SER A 293 -10.38 1.96 -1.39
N THR A 294 -10.45 1.69 -2.69
CA THR A 294 -11.70 1.64 -3.45
C THR A 294 -11.70 0.43 -4.37
N TYR A 295 -12.76 -0.36 -4.30
CA TYR A 295 -13.07 -1.35 -5.32
C TYR A 295 -13.90 -0.72 -6.43
N TYR A 296 -13.57 -1.02 -7.67
CA TYR A 296 -14.26 -0.48 -8.83
C TYR A 296 -14.33 -1.48 -9.98
N LEU A 297 -15.33 -1.28 -10.83
CA LEU A 297 -15.41 -1.88 -12.15
C LEU A 297 -14.77 -0.92 -13.16
N ALA A 298 -13.75 -1.36 -13.87
CA ALA A 298 -13.11 -0.60 -14.93
C ALA A 298 -13.63 -1.01 -16.31
N PHE A 299 -13.69 -0.03 -17.20
CA PHE A 299 -14.11 -0.21 -18.59
C PHE A 299 -12.91 -0.10 -19.52
N ASN A 300 -12.79 -1.02 -20.47
CA ASN A 300 -11.80 -0.92 -21.53
C ASN A 300 -12.27 0.07 -22.60
N THR A 301 -11.77 1.29 -22.53
CA THR A 301 -12.17 2.38 -23.44
C THR A 301 -11.65 2.22 -24.87
N GLU A 302 -10.76 1.25 -25.12
CA GLU A 302 -10.25 0.95 -26.47
C GLU A 302 -11.22 0.08 -27.29
N ARG A 303 -12.30 -0.45 -26.69
CA ARG A 303 -13.19 -1.42 -27.32
C ARG A 303 -14.62 -0.89 -27.45
N ALA A 304 -15.14 -0.89 -28.69
CA ALA A 304 -16.55 -0.61 -28.92
C ALA A 304 -17.45 -1.69 -28.26
N PRO A 305 -18.58 -1.30 -27.65
CA PRO A 305 -19.12 0.05 -27.54
C PRO A 305 -18.65 0.84 -26.31
N LEU A 306 -17.67 0.30 -25.55
CA LEU A 306 -17.16 0.92 -24.33
C LEU A 306 -16.21 2.11 -24.59
N ASP A 307 -15.84 2.39 -25.84
CA ASP A 307 -15.18 3.60 -26.29
C ASP A 307 -16.03 4.86 -26.08
N ARG A 308 -17.38 4.70 -25.97
CA ARG A 308 -18.35 5.78 -25.77
C ARG A 308 -18.62 6.03 -24.28
N PRO A 309 -18.38 7.24 -23.74
CA PRO A 309 -18.61 7.58 -22.33
C PRO A 309 -20.07 7.39 -21.88
N GLU A 310 -21.05 7.67 -22.77
CA GLU A 310 -22.49 7.50 -22.46
C GLU A 310 -22.84 6.05 -22.18
N VAL A 311 -22.23 5.08 -22.89
CA VAL A 311 -22.42 3.64 -22.63
C VAL A 311 -21.86 3.27 -21.26
N ARG A 312 -20.66 3.73 -20.94
CA ARG A 312 -20.03 3.46 -19.63
C ARG A 312 -20.83 4.07 -18.48
N ARG A 313 -21.36 5.30 -18.64
CA ARG A 313 -22.24 5.93 -17.65
C ARG A 313 -23.53 5.11 -17.45
N ALA A 314 -24.14 4.62 -18.53
CA ALA A 314 -25.32 3.80 -18.45
C ALA A 314 -25.04 2.46 -17.73
N LEU A 315 -23.92 1.79 -18.03
CA LEU A 315 -23.49 0.59 -17.31
C LEU A 315 -23.26 0.88 -15.81
N SER A 316 -22.65 2.01 -15.45
CA SER A 316 -22.47 2.42 -14.06
C SER A 316 -23.80 2.65 -13.33
N ARG A 317 -24.82 3.23 -14.02
CA ARG A 317 -26.19 3.41 -13.48
C ARG A 317 -26.94 2.10 -13.28
N ALA A 318 -26.55 1.03 -13.96
CA ALA A 318 -27.17 -0.29 -13.79
C ALA A 318 -26.76 -0.98 -12.48
N LEU A 319 -25.74 -0.47 -11.77
CA LEU A 319 -25.15 -1.11 -10.60
C LEU A 319 -25.75 -0.59 -9.29
N ASP A 320 -26.52 -1.45 -8.61
CA ASP A 320 -26.95 -1.27 -7.23
C ASP A 320 -25.81 -1.67 -6.28
N ARG A 321 -25.08 -0.68 -5.80
CA ARG A 321 -23.89 -0.88 -4.98
C ARG A 321 -24.20 -1.45 -3.61
N GLU A 322 -25.34 -1.10 -3.02
CA GLU A 322 -25.80 -1.65 -1.74
C GLU A 322 -26.12 -3.14 -1.90
N ALA A 323 -26.89 -3.50 -2.90
CA ALA A 323 -27.24 -4.89 -3.18
C ALA A 323 -26.02 -5.76 -3.53
N LEU A 324 -24.97 -5.19 -4.11
CA LEU A 324 -23.71 -5.90 -4.34
C LEU A 324 -23.05 -6.38 -3.04
N MET A 325 -23.19 -5.65 -1.94
CA MET A 325 -22.47 -5.90 -0.68
C MET A 325 -23.25 -6.78 0.30
N VAL A 326 -24.57 -6.84 0.22
CA VAL A 326 -25.43 -7.56 1.18
C VAL A 326 -25.00 -9.02 1.34
N GLY A 327 -24.67 -9.42 2.57
CA GLY A 327 -24.29 -10.79 2.91
C GLY A 327 -22.92 -11.26 2.34
N LEU A 328 -22.13 -10.35 1.76
CA LEU A 328 -20.76 -10.62 1.31
C LEU A 328 -19.72 -9.84 2.11
N LEU A 329 -19.99 -8.57 2.33
CA LEU A 329 -19.06 -7.63 2.94
C LEU A 329 -19.78 -6.85 4.05
N PRO A 330 -19.72 -7.32 5.30
CA PRO A 330 -20.60 -6.85 6.38
C PRO A 330 -20.41 -5.38 6.76
N ALA A 331 -19.27 -4.79 6.42
CA ALA A 331 -18.97 -3.39 6.73
C ALA A 331 -18.41 -2.60 5.54
N ALA A 332 -18.43 -3.16 4.33
CA ALA A 332 -18.07 -2.38 3.14
C ALA A 332 -19.06 -1.22 2.98
N ARG A 333 -18.53 -0.07 2.62
CA ARG A 333 -19.30 1.15 2.39
C ARG A 333 -19.56 1.32 0.90
N PRO A 334 -20.79 1.10 0.41
CA PRO A 334 -21.14 1.34 -1.00
C PRO A 334 -20.73 2.74 -1.42
N SER A 335 -20.17 2.89 -2.62
CA SER A 335 -19.64 4.18 -3.04
C SER A 335 -19.75 4.42 -4.55
N HIS A 336 -20.07 5.67 -4.90
CA HIS A 336 -20.01 6.21 -6.25
C HIS A 336 -18.77 7.06 -6.49
N VAL A 337 -17.96 7.29 -5.44
CA VAL A 337 -16.77 8.13 -5.47
C VAL A 337 -15.50 7.28 -5.44
N LEU A 338 -14.44 7.78 -6.08
CA LEU A 338 -13.15 7.12 -6.08
C LEU A 338 -12.41 7.32 -4.75
N LEU A 339 -12.42 8.55 -4.22
CA LEU A 339 -11.68 8.86 -3.00
C LEU A 339 -12.43 8.38 -1.75
N PRO A 340 -11.82 7.57 -0.87
CA PRO A 340 -12.37 7.25 0.43
C PRO A 340 -12.69 8.50 1.26
N PRO A 341 -13.78 8.51 2.05
CA PRO A 341 -14.22 9.70 2.77
C PRO A 341 -13.23 10.18 3.86
N GLU A 342 -12.31 9.33 4.28
CA GLU A 342 -11.27 9.67 5.26
C GLU A 342 -10.12 10.48 4.65
N LEU A 343 -10.01 10.55 3.32
CA LEU A 343 -8.96 11.33 2.67
C LEU A 343 -9.30 12.82 2.64
N PRO A 344 -8.32 13.69 2.89
CA PRO A 344 -8.44 15.10 2.54
C PRO A 344 -8.79 15.22 1.05
N GLY A 345 -9.80 16.02 0.72
CA GLY A 345 -10.22 16.17 -0.69
C GLY A 345 -11.30 15.21 -1.17
N ALA A 346 -11.80 14.31 -0.32
CA ALA A 346 -12.95 13.48 -0.66
C ALA A 346 -14.20 14.34 -0.99
N ALA A 347 -15.01 13.84 -1.92
CA ALA A 347 -16.26 14.50 -2.29
C ALA A 347 -17.28 14.44 -1.15
N SER A 348 -18.01 15.52 -0.95
CA SER A 348 -19.18 15.55 -0.07
C SER A 348 -20.32 14.68 -0.64
N ALA A 349 -21.32 14.38 0.20
CA ALA A 349 -22.50 13.64 -0.24
C ALA A 349 -23.24 14.35 -1.40
N GLU A 350 -23.31 15.69 -1.38
CA GLU A 350 -23.93 16.47 -2.46
C GLU A 350 -23.13 16.40 -3.77
N GLU A 351 -21.80 16.48 -3.70
CA GLU A 351 -20.92 16.35 -4.86
C GLU A 351 -20.99 14.93 -5.44
N ALA A 352 -21.08 13.92 -4.58
CA ALA A 352 -21.23 12.53 -5.01
C ALA A 352 -22.52 12.28 -5.83
N LEU A 353 -23.60 13.05 -5.58
CA LEU A 353 -24.85 12.96 -6.36
C LEU A 353 -24.71 13.40 -7.82
N ARG A 354 -23.62 14.09 -8.18
CA ARG A 354 -23.32 14.46 -9.59
C ARG A 354 -22.76 13.29 -10.39
N LEU A 355 -22.31 12.23 -9.71
CA LEU A 355 -21.75 11.04 -10.34
C LEU A 355 -22.86 10.03 -10.68
N PRO A 356 -22.61 9.07 -11.61
CA PRO A 356 -23.61 8.06 -11.95
C PRO A 356 -24.03 7.23 -10.72
N HIS A 357 -25.29 7.34 -10.33
CA HIS A 357 -25.92 6.55 -9.26
C HIS A 357 -26.90 5.53 -9.84
N TYR A 358 -27.50 4.69 -8.99
CA TYR A 358 -28.36 3.59 -9.42
C TYR A 358 -29.67 4.09 -10.05
N GLU A 359 -29.81 3.91 -11.37
CA GLU A 359 -30.98 4.29 -12.18
C GLU A 359 -31.21 3.19 -13.24
N PRO A 360 -31.69 1.97 -12.87
CA PRO A 360 -31.70 0.82 -13.76
C PRO A 360 -32.63 0.99 -14.98
N GLU A 361 -33.78 1.63 -14.84
CA GLU A 361 -34.71 1.87 -15.95
C GLU A 361 -34.13 2.86 -16.97
N ARG A 362 -33.45 3.89 -16.50
CA ARG A 362 -32.71 4.82 -17.35
C ARG A 362 -31.56 4.12 -18.05
N ALA A 363 -30.77 3.33 -17.32
CA ALA A 363 -29.67 2.55 -17.88
C ALA A 363 -30.17 1.60 -18.99
N LYS A 364 -31.29 0.90 -18.75
CA LYS A 364 -31.91 0.02 -19.73
C LYS A 364 -32.34 0.77 -21.01
N ALA A 365 -32.97 1.93 -20.86
CA ALA A 365 -33.38 2.74 -22.01
C ALA A 365 -32.17 3.29 -22.79
N GLU A 366 -31.10 3.73 -22.11
CA GLU A 366 -29.88 4.24 -22.74
C GLU A 366 -29.10 3.12 -23.46
N LEU A 367 -29.08 1.89 -22.92
CA LEU A 367 -28.34 0.75 -23.49
C LEU A 367 -29.08 0.01 -24.60
N ALA A 368 -30.43 0.03 -24.62
CA ALA A 368 -31.22 -0.70 -25.58
C ALA A 368 -30.88 -0.42 -27.08
N PRO A 369 -30.60 0.83 -27.51
CA PRO A 369 -30.24 1.14 -28.89
C PRO A 369 -28.75 0.93 -29.21
N VAL A 370 -27.92 0.46 -28.25
CA VAL A 370 -26.46 0.42 -28.39
C VAL A 370 -26.06 -0.86 -29.13
N ALA A 371 -25.64 -0.71 -30.40
CA ALA A 371 -25.04 -1.80 -31.16
C ALA A 371 -23.72 -2.28 -30.53
N GLY A 372 -23.50 -3.61 -30.59
CA GLY A 372 -22.30 -4.26 -30.06
C GLY A 372 -22.46 -4.80 -28.63
N LEU A 373 -23.62 -4.56 -27.97
CA LEU A 373 -23.96 -5.18 -26.68
C LEU A 373 -24.71 -6.53 -26.86
N GLU A 374 -24.95 -6.95 -28.09
CA GLU A 374 -25.51 -8.28 -28.40
C GLU A 374 -24.53 -9.41 -28.05
N ARG A 375 -23.22 -9.13 -28.15
CA ARG A 375 -22.19 -10.03 -27.67
C ARG A 375 -22.02 -9.89 -26.16
N PRO A 376 -21.64 -10.97 -25.44
CA PRO A 376 -21.26 -10.86 -24.04
C PRO A 376 -20.03 -9.96 -23.85
N LEU A 377 -20.04 -9.16 -22.79
CA LEU A 377 -18.86 -8.44 -22.33
C LEU A 377 -18.00 -9.36 -21.45
N ARG A 378 -16.71 -9.43 -21.71
CA ARG A 378 -15.76 -10.23 -20.93
C ARG A 378 -15.31 -9.46 -19.70
N LEU A 379 -15.70 -9.94 -18.52
CA LEU A 379 -15.29 -9.40 -17.22
C LEU A 379 -14.18 -10.26 -16.61
N VAL A 380 -13.00 -9.67 -16.49
CA VAL A 380 -11.83 -10.31 -15.87
C VAL A 380 -11.72 -9.88 -14.39
N TYR A 381 -11.44 -10.82 -13.51
CA TYR A 381 -11.23 -10.58 -12.10
C TYR A 381 -10.17 -11.52 -11.52
N ARG A 382 -9.64 -11.17 -10.35
CA ARG A 382 -8.59 -11.96 -9.70
C ARG A 382 -9.18 -13.23 -9.08
N SER A 383 -8.53 -14.38 -9.33
CA SER A 383 -8.79 -15.62 -8.60
C SER A 383 -7.76 -15.78 -7.48
N GLY A 384 -8.20 -16.25 -6.32
CA GLY A 384 -7.31 -16.62 -5.21
C GLY A 384 -7.05 -15.52 -4.18
N ASP A 385 -7.74 -14.39 -4.23
CA ASP A 385 -7.77 -13.45 -3.10
C ASP A 385 -8.77 -13.96 -2.06
N ASN A 386 -8.25 -14.49 -0.94
CA ASN A 386 -9.08 -15.04 0.13
C ASN A 386 -9.73 -13.95 1.00
N PHE A 387 -9.33 -12.68 0.87
CA PHE A 387 -9.84 -11.58 1.69
C PHE A 387 -11.04 -10.87 1.09
N VAL A 388 -11.23 -10.96 -0.23
CA VAL A 388 -12.33 -10.33 -0.95
C VAL A 388 -13.07 -11.40 -1.75
N PRO A 389 -14.41 -11.48 -1.65
CA PRO A 389 -15.19 -12.42 -2.41
C PRO A 389 -15.37 -11.95 -3.87
N GLU A 390 -14.28 -11.75 -4.62
CA GLU A 390 -14.31 -11.18 -5.98
C GLU A 390 -15.20 -11.98 -6.93
N VAL A 391 -15.21 -13.31 -6.81
CA VAL A 391 -16.10 -14.18 -7.60
C VAL A 391 -17.56 -13.79 -7.40
N ALA A 392 -18.01 -13.70 -6.15
CA ALA A 392 -19.40 -13.38 -5.84
C ALA A 392 -19.77 -11.93 -6.24
N ILE A 393 -18.82 -11.00 -6.16
CA ILE A 393 -19.01 -9.62 -6.64
C ILE A 393 -19.16 -9.64 -8.16
N ALA A 394 -18.30 -10.34 -8.89
CA ALA A 394 -18.36 -10.46 -10.35
C ALA A 394 -19.70 -11.08 -10.82
N GLU A 395 -20.15 -12.14 -10.15
CA GLU A 395 -21.45 -12.78 -10.43
C GLU A 395 -22.63 -11.80 -10.21
N ARG A 396 -22.60 -11.00 -9.14
CA ARG A 396 -23.63 -9.99 -8.88
C ARG A 396 -23.60 -8.84 -9.87
N VAL A 397 -22.41 -8.36 -10.25
CA VAL A 397 -22.25 -7.36 -11.32
C VAL A 397 -22.85 -7.89 -12.62
N ALA A 398 -22.51 -9.13 -13.03
CA ALA A 398 -23.06 -9.76 -14.21
C ALA A 398 -24.59 -9.90 -14.16
N ALA A 399 -25.13 -10.31 -13.00
CA ALA A 399 -26.58 -10.44 -12.80
C ALA A 399 -27.31 -9.08 -12.88
N GLN A 400 -26.73 -8.01 -12.36
CA GLN A 400 -27.32 -6.67 -12.44
C GLN A 400 -27.27 -6.12 -13.86
N LEU A 401 -26.17 -6.29 -14.58
CA LEU A 401 -26.05 -5.90 -16.00
C LEU A 401 -27.02 -6.68 -16.90
N ALA A 402 -27.25 -7.97 -16.59
CA ALA A 402 -28.24 -8.78 -17.32
C ALA A 402 -29.67 -8.23 -17.20
N ARG A 403 -30.04 -7.59 -16.07
CA ARG A 403 -31.37 -6.98 -15.90
C ARG A 403 -31.62 -5.81 -16.86
N VAL A 404 -30.56 -5.15 -17.28
CA VAL A 404 -30.61 -4.07 -18.29
C VAL A 404 -30.30 -4.55 -19.71
N GLY A 405 -30.25 -5.87 -19.93
CA GLY A 405 -30.06 -6.47 -21.24
C GLY A 405 -28.63 -6.73 -21.68
N VAL A 406 -27.64 -6.50 -20.79
CA VAL A 406 -26.21 -6.68 -21.09
C VAL A 406 -25.72 -8.02 -20.53
N LYS A 407 -25.27 -8.91 -21.42
CA LYS A 407 -24.66 -10.19 -21.02
C LYS A 407 -23.20 -10.02 -20.64
N VAL A 408 -22.74 -10.75 -19.62
CA VAL A 408 -21.36 -10.73 -19.14
C VAL A 408 -20.84 -12.15 -19.04
N GLU A 409 -19.66 -12.40 -19.60
CA GLU A 409 -18.88 -13.62 -19.40
C GLU A 409 -17.81 -13.36 -18.34
N LEU A 410 -17.76 -14.24 -17.33
CA LEU A 410 -16.86 -14.12 -16.18
C LEU A 410 -15.57 -14.90 -16.42
N GLU A 411 -14.43 -14.27 -16.21
CA GLU A 411 -13.12 -14.89 -16.32
C GLU A 411 -12.25 -14.64 -15.09
N ALA A 412 -12.05 -15.67 -14.29
CA ALA A 412 -11.16 -15.66 -13.15
C ALA A 412 -9.70 -15.87 -13.59
N ARG A 413 -8.78 -15.01 -13.10
CA ARG A 413 -7.35 -15.07 -13.47
C ARG A 413 -6.47 -15.07 -12.23
N SER A 414 -5.53 -16.03 -12.16
CA SER A 414 -4.44 -16.01 -11.16
C SER A 414 -3.31 -15.05 -11.57
N ASP A 415 -3.11 -14.84 -12.88
CA ASP A 415 -2.15 -13.91 -13.47
C ASP A 415 -2.83 -12.57 -13.86
N PHE A 416 -3.77 -12.11 -13.03
CA PHE A 416 -4.66 -10.97 -13.31
C PHE A 416 -3.90 -9.73 -13.77
N THR A 417 -2.84 -9.31 -13.06
CA THR A 417 -2.06 -8.12 -13.40
C THR A 417 -1.38 -8.27 -14.77
N ALA A 418 -0.82 -9.45 -15.04
CA ALA A 418 -0.24 -9.73 -16.35
C ALA A 418 -1.29 -9.71 -17.46
N GLU A 419 -2.49 -10.24 -17.19
CA GLU A 419 -3.58 -10.24 -18.17
C GLU A 419 -4.05 -8.83 -18.53
N ILE A 420 -4.36 -7.99 -17.54
CA ILE A 420 -4.81 -6.62 -17.80
C ILE A 420 -3.72 -5.74 -18.43
N SER A 421 -2.44 -6.04 -18.17
CA SER A 421 -1.29 -5.31 -18.75
C SER A 421 -0.93 -5.79 -20.16
N ARG A 422 -1.41 -7.00 -20.56
CA ARG A 422 -1.05 -7.60 -21.83
C ARG A 422 -1.74 -6.87 -22.98
N ARG A 423 -0.97 -6.09 -23.73
CA ARG A 423 -1.38 -5.63 -25.04
C ARG A 423 -1.14 -6.75 -26.05
N THR A 424 -2.15 -7.05 -26.85
CA THR A 424 -1.93 -7.91 -28.02
C THR A 424 -1.04 -7.15 -29.00
N ALA A 425 -0.08 -7.84 -29.65
CA ALA A 425 0.84 -7.24 -30.62
C ALA A 425 0.13 -6.56 -31.84
N LYS A 426 -1.19 -6.70 -31.97
CA LYS A 426 -2.00 -6.27 -33.11
C LYS A 426 -3.34 -5.62 -32.76
N GLY A 427 -3.60 -5.22 -31.51
CA GLY A 427 -4.91 -4.66 -31.20
C GLY A 427 -5.16 -4.35 -29.72
N PRO A 428 -6.36 -3.88 -29.37
CA PRO A 428 -6.74 -3.56 -28.02
C PRO A 428 -6.68 -4.78 -27.10
N ARG A 429 -6.60 -4.54 -25.79
CA ARG A 429 -6.63 -5.57 -24.75
C ARG A 429 -7.85 -6.48 -24.89
N ALA A 430 -7.71 -7.76 -24.57
CA ALA A 430 -8.73 -8.77 -24.88
C ALA A 430 -9.98 -8.72 -23.98
N TYR A 431 -9.96 -8.03 -22.82
CA TYR A 431 -11.10 -7.86 -21.93
C TYR A 431 -11.96 -6.65 -22.29
N ASP A 432 -13.20 -6.62 -21.81
CA ASP A 432 -14.10 -5.47 -21.86
C ASP A 432 -14.18 -4.76 -20.51
N LEU A 433 -14.24 -5.54 -19.45
CA LEU A 433 -14.38 -5.09 -18.06
C LEU A 433 -13.36 -5.77 -17.16
N TYR A 434 -12.96 -5.12 -16.08
CA TYR A 434 -12.25 -5.79 -14.99
C TYR A 434 -12.62 -5.23 -13.61
N LEU A 435 -12.55 -6.09 -12.59
CA LEU A 435 -12.65 -5.67 -11.19
C LEU A 435 -11.27 -5.43 -10.60
N ARG A 436 -11.10 -4.35 -9.88
CA ARG A 436 -9.84 -4.03 -9.22
C ARG A 436 -10.04 -3.27 -7.92
N ARG A 437 -9.11 -3.48 -6.99
CA ARG A 437 -8.91 -2.63 -5.82
C ARG A 437 -7.79 -1.63 -6.09
N LEU A 438 -8.02 -0.38 -5.78
CA LEU A 438 -7.02 0.66 -5.69
C LEU A 438 -6.85 1.03 -4.22
N GLY A 439 -5.66 0.94 -3.69
CA GLY A 439 -5.28 1.43 -2.35
C GLY A 439 -4.40 2.66 -2.49
N GLY A 440 -4.51 3.59 -1.56
CA GLY A 440 -3.56 4.69 -1.45
C GLY A 440 -2.24 4.23 -0.84
N ASP A 441 -1.14 4.86 -1.23
CA ASP A 441 0.19 4.63 -0.66
C ASP A 441 0.55 5.71 0.38
N TYR A 442 -0.13 6.84 0.34
CA TYR A 442 0.00 7.97 1.26
C TYR A 442 -1.31 8.74 1.37
N ALA A 443 -1.47 9.52 2.46
CA ALA A 443 -2.70 10.22 2.79
C ALA A 443 -2.89 11.49 1.95
N HIS A 444 -3.09 11.34 0.63
CA HIS A 444 -3.34 12.43 -0.29
C HIS A 444 -4.15 11.95 -1.51
N PRO A 445 -5.05 12.77 -2.08
CA PRO A 445 -5.85 12.40 -3.26
C PRO A 445 -5.02 11.95 -4.47
N ASN A 446 -3.88 12.56 -4.70
CA ASN A 446 -2.99 12.28 -5.82
C ASN A 446 -2.72 10.77 -6.00
N THR A 447 -2.46 10.01 -4.92
CA THR A 447 -2.17 8.57 -4.99
C THR A 447 -3.29 7.74 -5.66
N PHE A 448 -4.53 8.26 -5.71
CA PHE A 448 -5.66 7.62 -6.38
C PHE A 448 -5.80 8.02 -7.85
N PHE A 449 -5.27 9.17 -8.24
CA PHE A 449 -5.48 9.71 -9.58
C PHE A 449 -4.32 9.46 -10.54
N THR A 450 -3.08 9.45 -10.06
CA THR A 450 -1.88 9.31 -10.90
C THR A 450 -1.89 8.07 -11.79
N LEU A 451 -2.57 7.01 -11.34
CA LEU A 451 -2.68 5.78 -12.10
C LEU A 451 -3.56 5.93 -13.36
N PHE A 452 -4.37 6.98 -13.46
CA PHE A 452 -5.24 7.29 -14.60
C PHE A 452 -4.69 8.38 -15.51
N GLU A 453 -3.53 8.96 -15.19
CA GLU A 453 -2.81 9.87 -16.07
C GLU A 453 -2.20 9.14 -17.28
N ARG A 454 -1.73 9.86 -18.29
CA ARG A 454 -1.05 9.27 -19.46
C ARG A 454 0.17 8.44 -19.10
N SER A 455 0.88 8.82 -18.05
CA SER A 455 2.00 8.07 -17.48
C SER A 455 1.56 6.88 -16.61
N GLY A 456 0.26 6.79 -16.29
CA GLY A 456 -0.31 5.79 -15.41
C GLY A 456 -0.38 4.40 -16.02
N ASN A 457 -0.63 3.41 -15.19
CA ASN A 457 -0.62 2.00 -15.59
C ASN A 457 -1.95 1.26 -15.32
N HIS A 458 -3.07 1.99 -15.20
CA HIS A 458 -4.37 1.39 -14.88
C HIS A 458 -5.02 0.60 -16.01
N GLN A 459 -4.42 0.59 -17.19
CA GLN A 459 -4.78 -0.32 -18.29
C GLN A 459 -6.24 -0.21 -18.75
N THR A 460 -6.89 0.96 -18.58
CA THR A 460 -8.26 1.20 -19.04
C THR A 460 -8.31 1.54 -20.53
N GLY A 461 -7.18 1.91 -21.12
CA GLY A 461 -7.08 2.41 -22.48
C GLY A 461 -7.31 3.91 -22.62
N TRP A 462 -7.91 4.55 -21.64
CA TRP A 462 -8.14 5.99 -21.62
C TRP A 462 -6.82 6.77 -21.64
N GLU A 463 -5.84 6.32 -20.87
CA GLU A 463 -4.47 6.84 -20.81
C GLU A 463 -3.71 6.74 -22.14
N THR A 464 -4.09 5.83 -23.04
CA THR A 464 -3.34 5.53 -24.27
C THR A 464 -3.98 6.08 -25.54
N GLN A 465 -5.28 6.37 -25.54
CA GLN A 465 -6.01 6.90 -26.70
C GLN A 465 -5.77 8.40 -26.94
N GLY A 466 -4.80 8.99 -26.23
CA GLY A 466 -4.55 10.42 -26.30
C GLY A 466 -5.64 11.27 -25.63
N GLY A 467 -6.70 10.64 -25.08
CA GLY A 467 -7.75 11.18 -24.20
C GLY A 467 -8.43 12.49 -24.62
N GLY A 468 -7.89 13.17 -25.64
CA GLY A 468 -8.37 14.47 -26.09
C GLY A 468 -8.40 15.53 -24.99
N GLU A 469 -9.35 16.47 -25.09
CA GLU A 469 -9.53 17.54 -24.08
C GLU A 469 -9.93 17.02 -22.68
N PRO A 470 -10.75 15.98 -22.52
CA PRO A 470 -11.08 15.46 -21.19
C PRO A 470 -9.84 14.98 -20.42
N MET A 471 -8.90 14.27 -21.06
CA MET A 471 -7.66 13.83 -20.43
C MET A 471 -6.78 15.02 -20.06
N ALA A 472 -6.60 15.95 -21.00
CA ALA A 472 -5.79 17.15 -20.75
C ALA A 472 -6.40 18.02 -19.62
N ARG A 473 -7.72 18.10 -19.51
CA ARG A 473 -8.41 18.78 -18.41
C ARG A 473 -8.18 18.06 -17.09
N PHE A 474 -8.27 16.73 -17.08
CA PHE A 474 -8.02 15.90 -15.90
C PHE A 474 -6.59 16.12 -15.37
N GLU A 475 -5.58 15.99 -16.23
CA GLU A 475 -4.17 16.20 -15.89
C GLU A 475 -3.90 17.63 -15.38
N ARG A 476 -4.47 18.67 -16.03
CA ARG A 476 -4.36 20.04 -15.54
C ARG A 476 -4.96 20.25 -14.15
N LEU A 477 -6.09 19.60 -13.85
CA LEU A 477 -6.72 19.66 -12.52
C LEU A 477 -5.85 19.00 -11.46
N LEU A 478 -5.23 17.86 -11.78
CA LEU A 478 -4.31 17.19 -10.88
C LEU A 478 -3.05 18.03 -10.64
N GLU A 479 -2.39 18.49 -11.69
CA GLU A 479 -1.18 19.33 -11.59
C GLU A 479 -1.44 20.62 -10.78
N ALA A 480 -2.61 21.26 -11.00
CA ALA A 480 -3.00 22.44 -10.25
C ALA A 480 -3.27 22.11 -8.76
N GLY A 481 -3.96 20.99 -8.48
CA GLY A 481 -4.23 20.54 -7.11
C GLY A 481 -2.96 20.12 -6.35
N ASP A 482 -2.05 19.44 -7.05
CA ASP A 482 -0.77 18.99 -6.50
C ASP A 482 0.17 20.16 -6.15
N GLY A 483 0.07 21.26 -6.91
CA GLY A 483 0.85 22.48 -6.66
C GLY A 483 0.19 23.49 -5.72
N GLU A 484 -1.10 23.30 -5.37
CA GLU A 484 -1.87 24.25 -4.55
C GLU A 484 -1.57 24.08 -3.06
N ALA A 485 -1.32 25.20 -2.39
CA ALA A 485 -1.03 25.22 -0.96
C ALA A 485 -2.29 25.35 -0.08
N ASP A 486 -3.37 25.90 -0.63
CA ASP A 486 -4.66 26.02 0.05
C ASP A 486 -5.44 24.72 -0.12
N GLU A 487 -5.68 24.02 0.98
CA GLU A 487 -6.35 22.70 1.00
C GLU A 487 -7.77 22.74 0.42
N ALA A 488 -8.53 23.82 0.63
CA ALA A 488 -9.90 23.94 0.12
C ALA A 488 -9.92 24.14 -1.40
N ARG A 489 -8.96 24.90 -1.94
CA ARG A 489 -8.79 25.05 -3.40
C ARG A 489 -8.29 23.75 -4.02
N ALA A 490 -7.28 23.12 -3.42
CA ALA A 490 -6.78 21.81 -3.87
C ALA A 490 -7.91 20.78 -3.90
N ARG A 491 -8.72 20.71 -2.82
CA ARG A 491 -9.89 19.83 -2.74
C ARG A 491 -10.86 20.05 -3.92
N THR A 492 -11.15 21.30 -4.23
CA THR A 492 -12.06 21.63 -5.36
C THR A 492 -11.54 21.05 -6.68
N MET A 493 -10.23 21.13 -6.91
CA MET A 493 -9.60 20.59 -8.12
C MET A 493 -9.68 19.07 -8.19
N TYR A 494 -9.46 18.37 -7.07
CA TYR A 494 -9.59 16.91 -7.03
C TYR A 494 -11.04 16.42 -7.18
N VAL A 495 -12.02 17.15 -6.63
CA VAL A 495 -13.44 16.86 -6.86
C VAL A 495 -13.78 16.99 -8.35
N GLN A 496 -13.32 18.07 -9.00
CA GLN A 496 -13.50 18.25 -10.44
C GLN A 496 -12.78 17.19 -11.28
N ALA A 497 -11.57 16.77 -10.88
CA ALA A 497 -10.86 15.68 -11.54
C ALA A 497 -11.65 14.36 -11.44
N GLN A 498 -12.25 14.08 -10.28
CA GLN A 498 -13.13 12.93 -10.10
C GLN A 498 -14.41 13.03 -10.94
N GLU A 499 -15.00 14.22 -11.07
CA GLU A 499 -16.15 14.45 -11.96
C GLU A 499 -15.80 14.12 -13.41
N VAL A 500 -14.60 14.49 -13.88
CA VAL A 500 -14.12 14.11 -15.22
C VAL A 500 -13.98 12.60 -15.35
N LEU A 501 -13.25 11.96 -14.43
CA LEU A 501 -12.88 10.54 -14.51
C LEU A 501 -14.08 9.61 -14.35
N VAL A 502 -14.90 9.84 -13.32
CA VAL A 502 -16.00 8.95 -12.90
C VAL A 502 -17.34 9.41 -13.45
N GLY A 503 -17.56 10.73 -13.51
CA GLY A 503 -18.83 11.32 -13.95
C GLY A 503 -18.95 11.44 -15.48
N GLU A 504 -18.11 12.28 -16.07
CA GLU A 504 -18.20 12.62 -17.48
C GLU A 504 -17.72 11.48 -18.38
N GLN A 505 -16.52 10.97 -18.09
CA GLN A 505 -15.88 9.93 -18.90
C GLN A 505 -16.24 8.51 -18.44
N ALA A 506 -16.64 8.36 -17.19
CA ALA A 506 -16.96 7.05 -16.58
C ALA A 506 -15.92 5.97 -16.95
N VAL A 507 -14.65 6.30 -16.81
CA VAL A 507 -13.54 5.36 -17.07
C VAL A 507 -13.63 4.17 -16.13
N ILE A 508 -14.11 4.44 -14.92
CA ILE A 508 -14.40 3.46 -13.88
C ILE A 508 -15.77 3.70 -13.26
N ALA A 509 -16.34 2.65 -12.67
CA ALA A 509 -17.50 2.73 -11.77
C ALA A 509 -17.04 2.28 -10.37
N PRO A 510 -16.82 3.19 -9.42
CA PRO A 510 -16.57 2.83 -8.03
C PRO A 510 -17.73 2.01 -7.47
N LEU A 511 -17.41 1.01 -6.65
CA LEU A 511 -18.41 0.08 -6.08
C LEU A 511 -18.51 0.23 -4.56
N TYR A 512 -17.37 0.22 -3.87
CA TYR A 512 -17.33 0.33 -2.41
C TYR A 512 -15.93 0.65 -1.88
N HIS A 513 -15.89 1.16 -0.65
CA HIS A 513 -14.68 1.26 0.16
C HIS A 513 -14.64 0.09 1.15
N PRO A 514 -13.58 -0.76 1.13
CA PRO A 514 -13.48 -1.93 1.99
C PRO A 514 -13.00 -1.57 3.40
N ASP A 515 -13.34 -2.44 4.36
CA ASP A 515 -12.71 -2.49 5.67
C ASP A 515 -11.82 -3.74 5.75
N ARG A 516 -10.82 -3.71 6.62
CA ARG A 516 -10.02 -4.87 7.00
C ARG A 516 -10.51 -5.42 8.33
N TYR A 517 -10.68 -6.74 8.39
CA TYR A 517 -11.05 -7.44 9.61
C TYR A 517 -9.85 -8.18 10.19
N PHE A 518 -9.74 -8.16 11.52
CA PHE A 518 -8.69 -8.88 12.22
C PHE A 518 -9.13 -9.23 13.66
N ARG A 519 -8.38 -10.16 14.28
CA ARG A 519 -8.51 -10.51 15.68
C ARG A 519 -7.16 -10.43 16.37
N ALA A 520 -7.12 -9.82 17.54
CA ALA A 520 -5.94 -9.68 18.37
C ALA A 520 -6.25 -10.07 19.81
N ARG A 521 -5.26 -10.59 20.57
CA ARG A 521 -5.42 -10.88 22.00
C ARG A 521 -5.61 -9.60 22.80
N ASP A 522 -6.44 -9.66 23.83
CA ASP A 522 -6.75 -8.52 24.72
C ASP A 522 -5.53 -8.01 25.49
N THR A 523 -4.47 -8.79 25.58
CA THR A 523 -3.19 -8.39 26.18
C THR A 523 -2.33 -7.53 25.26
N LEU A 524 -2.65 -7.47 23.96
CA LEU A 524 -1.93 -6.66 22.98
C LEU A 524 -2.54 -5.27 22.86
N ARG A 525 -1.69 -4.28 22.69
CA ARG A 525 -2.05 -2.88 22.44
C ARG A 525 -1.19 -2.34 21.31
N GLY A 526 -1.73 -1.37 20.55
CA GLY A 526 -1.02 -0.73 19.46
C GLY A 526 -0.67 -1.67 18.30
N LEU A 527 -1.45 -2.74 18.16
CA LEU A 527 -1.42 -3.61 16.99
C LEU A 527 -2.54 -3.14 16.08
N ASP A 528 -2.23 -2.17 15.26
CA ASP A 528 -3.18 -1.53 14.37
C ASP A 528 -2.92 -1.98 12.93
N VAL A 529 -3.98 -2.14 12.15
CA VAL A 529 -3.87 -2.14 10.70
C VAL A 529 -3.99 -0.68 10.29
N ASP A 530 -2.97 -0.14 9.66
CA ASP A 530 -3.06 1.25 9.21
C ASP A 530 -4.05 1.37 8.02
N PRO A 531 -4.55 2.58 7.72
CA PRO A 531 -5.56 2.75 6.66
C PRO A 531 -5.05 2.38 5.26
N PHE A 532 -3.75 2.22 5.06
CA PHE A 532 -3.14 1.71 3.83
C PHE A 532 -3.11 0.19 3.76
N ASN A 533 -3.74 -0.50 4.72
CA ASN A 533 -3.79 -1.96 4.85
C ASN A 533 -2.47 -2.60 5.32
N PHE A 534 -1.61 -1.84 5.99
CA PHE A 534 -0.36 -2.36 6.53
C PHE A 534 -0.48 -2.64 8.03
N LEU A 535 0.04 -3.76 8.45
CA LEU A 535 0.09 -4.11 9.87
C LEU A 535 1.17 -3.29 10.57
N ALA A 536 0.75 -2.37 11.44
CA ALA A 536 1.64 -1.46 12.14
C ALA A 536 2.21 -2.11 13.41
N LEU A 537 3.30 -2.85 13.28
CA LEU A 537 4.01 -3.45 14.41
C LEU A 537 4.81 -2.44 15.24
N ARG A 538 5.04 -1.25 14.70
CA ARG A 538 5.88 -0.19 15.30
C ARG A 538 5.37 0.36 16.64
N THR A 539 4.08 0.20 16.91
CA THR A 539 3.42 0.67 18.14
C THR A 539 3.04 -0.48 19.07
N LEU A 540 3.44 -1.71 18.73
CA LEU A 540 3.03 -2.91 19.45
C LEU A 540 3.65 -2.95 20.86
N ARG A 541 2.78 -3.14 21.84
CA ARG A 541 3.08 -3.31 23.25
C ARG A 541 2.13 -4.32 23.87
N ARG A 542 2.44 -4.77 25.06
CA ARG A 542 1.56 -5.67 25.80
C ARG A 542 1.39 -5.22 27.24
N THR A 543 0.28 -5.62 27.84
CA THR A 543 0.11 -5.51 29.28
C THR A 543 1.23 -6.30 29.99
N ALA A 544 1.86 -5.71 30.99
CA ALA A 544 2.88 -6.40 31.78
C ALA A 544 2.26 -7.65 32.44
N PRO A 545 2.96 -8.80 32.42
CA PRO A 545 2.46 -10.00 33.08
C PRO A 545 2.28 -9.73 34.58
N THR A 546 1.19 -10.24 35.14
CA THR A 546 0.98 -10.18 36.59
C THR A 546 2.03 -11.04 37.31
N PRO A 547 2.34 -10.75 38.61
CA PRO A 547 3.29 -11.57 39.37
C PRO A 547 2.98 -13.08 39.33
N GLU A 548 1.70 -13.46 39.38
CA GLU A 548 1.25 -14.85 39.28
C GLU A 548 1.55 -15.50 37.91
N GLN A 549 1.46 -14.72 36.83
CA GLN A 549 1.79 -15.19 35.48
C GLN A 549 3.31 -15.35 35.27
N THR A 550 4.10 -14.62 36.05
CA THR A 550 5.57 -14.69 36.00
C THR A 550 6.09 -15.93 36.77
N GLU A 551 5.38 -16.36 37.80
CA GLU A 551 5.74 -17.56 38.58
C GLU A 551 5.42 -18.88 37.84
N VAL A 552 4.34 -18.91 37.07
CA VAL A 552 3.96 -20.09 36.26
C VAL A 552 4.88 -20.27 35.03
N ALA A 553 5.58 -19.22 34.61
CA ALA A 553 6.52 -19.24 33.47
C ALA A 553 7.96 -19.59 33.84
N ARG A 554 8.28 -19.75 35.13
CA ARG A 554 9.55 -20.26 35.65
C ARG A 554 9.44 -21.76 35.97
#